data_cc9fc398769333dcbd4300cb2e386035
#
_entry.id   cc9fc398769333dcbd4300cb2e386035
#
_cell.length_a   1.000
_cell.length_b   1.000
_cell.length_c   1.000
_cell.angle_alpha   90.00
_cell.angle_beta   90.00
_cell.angle_gamma   90.00
#
_symmetry.space_group_name_H-M   'P 1'
#
loop_
_entity.id
_entity.type
_entity.pdbx_description
1 polymer ?
#
loop_
_entity_poly.entity_id
_entity_poly.type
_entity_poly.pdbx_seq_one_letter_code
_entity_poly.pdbx_strand_id
1 'polypeptide(L)' 'MITSNLIKIKFTTDIDEIEKELFLLGIEPLRWAVVEVSENKITLSVSYCD' A
#
# COMPACT_ATOMS: atom_id res chain seq x y z
N MET A 1 16.02 5.24 -8.56
CA MET A 1 15.51 3.95 -9.10
C MET A 1 14.12 3.69 -8.54
N ILE A 2 13.22 3.22 -9.38
CA ILE A 2 11.87 2.90 -8.93
C ILE A 2 11.84 1.47 -8.40
N THR A 3 11.32 1.31 -7.19
CA THR A 3 11.21 0.02 -6.52
C THR A 3 9.74 -0.31 -6.33
N SER A 4 9.39 -1.57 -6.51
CA SER A 4 8.03 -2.05 -6.28
C SER A 4 8.04 -3.12 -5.20
N ASN A 5 7.11 -3.03 -4.25
CA ASN A 5 6.97 -4.00 -3.17
C ASN A 5 5.52 -4.33 -2.93
N LEU A 6 5.30 -5.55 -2.43
CA LEU A 6 3.99 -5.95 -1.96
C LEU A 6 3.90 -5.71 -0.46
N ILE A 7 2.89 -4.98 -0.05
CA ILE A 7 2.68 -4.62 1.35
C ILE A 7 1.30 -5.08 1.78
N LYS A 8 1.23 -5.74 2.93
CA LYS A 8 -0.05 -6.16 3.51
C LYS A 8 -0.44 -5.21 4.62
N ILE A 9 -1.66 -4.71 4.55
CA ILE A 9 -2.21 -3.86 5.61
C ILE A 9 -3.56 -4.39 6.04
N LYS A 10 -4.07 -3.85 7.14
CA LYS A 10 -5.41 -4.17 7.65
C LYS A 10 -6.45 -3.84 6.59
N PHE A 11 -7.45 -4.69 6.46
CA PHE A 11 -8.54 -4.46 5.52
C PHE A 11 -9.20 -3.11 5.76
N THR A 12 -9.34 -2.35 4.70
CA THR A 12 -10.06 -1.07 4.72
C THR A 12 -10.58 -0.78 3.31
N THR A 13 -11.72 -0.11 3.24
CA THR A 13 -12.28 0.36 1.98
C THR A 13 -12.05 1.86 1.79
N ASP A 14 -11.39 2.48 2.76
CA ASP A 14 -11.13 3.91 2.73
C ASP A 14 -9.74 4.18 2.15
N ILE A 15 -9.71 4.89 1.03
CA ILE A 15 -8.44 5.23 0.34
C ILE A 15 -7.56 6.08 1.23
N ASP A 16 -8.14 7.01 1.99
CA ASP A 16 -7.38 7.86 2.89
C ASP A 16 -6.67 7.04 3.97
N GLU A 17 -7.31 5.99 4.44
CA GLU A 17 -6.68 5.08 5.41
C GLU A 17 -5.51 4.33 4.80
N ILE A 18 -5.64 3.90 3.56
CA ILE A 18 -4.56 3.21 2.86
C ILE A 18 -3.35 4.14 2.71
N GLU A 19 -3.58 5.36 2.28
CA GLU A 19 -2.51 6.34 2.12
C GLU A 19 -1.85 6.66 3.46
N LYS A 20 -2.64 6.75 4.52
CA LYS A 20 -2.14 7.00 5.86
C LYS A 20 -1.23 5.86 6.33
N GLU A 21 -1.63 4.62 6.07
CA GLU A 21 -0.81 3.46 6.43
C GLU A 21 0.53 3.47 5.69
N LEU A 22 0.51 3.79 4.41
CA LEU A 22 1.73 3.89 3.62
C LEU A 22 2.64 5.01 4.16
N PHE A 23 2.06 6.12 4.55
CA PHE A 23 2.81 7.23 5.15
C PHE A 23 3.47 6.80 6.46
N LEU A 24 2.75 6.05 7.30
CA LEU A 24 3.28 5.58 8.57
C LEU A 24 4.42 4.59 8.39
N LEU A 25 4.47 3.91 7.26
CA LEU A 25 5.58 3.01 6.93
C LEU A 25 6.79 3.76 6.37
N GLY A 26 6.68 5.07 6.23
CA GLY A 26 7.77 5.89 5.69
C GLY A 26 7.88 5.83 4.18
N ILE A 27 6.81 5.47 3.51
CA ILE A 27 6.80 5.33 2.06
C ILE A 27 6.06 6.49 1.42
N GLU A 28 6.68 7.13 0.44
CA GLU A 28 6.01 8.11 -0.41
C GLU A 28 5.72 7.42 -1.74
N PRO A 29 4.54 6.82 -1.91
CA PRO A 29 4.27 6.05 -3.11
C PRO A 29 4.08 6.92 -4.33
N LEU A 30 4.74 6.55 -5.43
CA LEU A 30 4.46 7.14 -6.72
C LEU A 30 3.16 6.57 -7.28
N ARG A 31 2.92 5.29 -7.00
CA ARG A 31 1.73 4.59 -7.47
C ARG A 31 1.48 3.38 -6.57
N TRP A 32 0.23 3.08 -6.32
CA TRP A 32 -0.13 1.87 -5.60
C TRP A 32 -1.45 1.32 -6.12
N ALA A 33 -1.65 0.03 -5.92
CA ALA A 33 -2.88 -0.64 -6.31
C ALA A 33 -3.14 -1.84 -5.40
N VAL A 34 -4.41 -2.17 -5.21
CA VAL A 34 -4.80 -3.36 -4.47
C VAL A 34 -4.71 -4.55 -5.43
N VAL A 35 -3.91 -5.54 -5.07
CA VAL A 35 -3.71 -6.73 -5.91
C VAL A 35 -4.34 -7.98 -5.32
N GLU A 36 -4.65 -7.97 -4.04
CA GLU A 36 -5.29 -9.11 -3.39
C GLU A 36 -6.08 -8.63 -2.18
N VAL A 37 -7.22 -9.28 -1.93
CA VAL A 37 -8.06 -8.99 -0.77
C VAL A 37 -8.30 -10.28 -0.01
N SER A 38 -7.99 -10.27 1.28
CA SER A 38 -8.28 -11.35 2.21
C SER A 38 -9.35 -10.89 3.21
N GLU A 39 -9.81 -11.78 4.07
CA GLU A 39 -10.85 -11.46 5.03
C GLU A 39 -10.48 -10.29 5.96
N ASN A 40 -9.22 -10.23 6.38
CA ASN A 40 -8.76 -9.25 7.36
C ASN A 40 -7.68 -8.33 6.84
N LYS A 41 -7.17 -8.56 5.64
CA LYS A 41 -6.02 -7.82 5.11
C LYS A 41 -6.16 -7.59 3.63
N ILE A 42 -5.52 -6.53 3.16
CA ILE A 42 -5.37 -6.28 1.74
C ILE A 42 -3.89 -6.22 1.41
N THR A 43 -3.56 -6.71 0.22
CA THR A 43 -2.18 -6.65 -0.29
C THR A 43 -2.11 -5.56 -1.33
N LEU A 44 -1.18 -4.65 -1.15
CA LEU A 44 -0.96 -3.52 -2.04
C LEU A 44 0.32 -3.71 -2.81
N SER A 45 0.29 -3.40 -4.10
CA SER A 45 1.49 -3.25 -4.90
C SER A 45 1.84 -1.77 -4.89
N VAL A 46 2.99 -1.43 -4.33
CA VAL A 46 3.40 -0.04 -4.15
C VAL A 46 4.69 0.18 -4.91
N SER A 47 4.72 1.24 -5.72
CA SER A 47 5.92 1.67 -6.43
C SER A 47 6.37 3.00 -5.84
N TYR A 48 7.64 3.11 -5.53
CA TYR A 48 8.20 4.32 -4.97
C TYR A 48 9.62 4.54 -5.48
N CYS A 49 10.08 5.77 -5.35
CA CYS A 49 11.45 6.11 -5.74
C CYS A 49 12.38 5.87 -4.56
N ASP A 50 13.35 5.06 -4.81
CA ASP A 50 14.34 4.69 -3.79
C ASP A 50 15.59 5.57 -3.91
#